data_ad918c037949dabe69c8c2b2b8dea006
#
_entry.id   ad918c037949dabe69c8c2b2b8dea006
#
_cell.length_a   1.000
_cell.length_b   1.000
_cell.length_c   1.000
_cell.angle_alpha   90.00
_cell.angle_beta   90.00
_cell.angle_gamma   90.00
#
_symmetry.space_group_name_H-M   'P 1'
#
loop_
_entity.id
_entity.type
_entity.pdbx_description
1 polymer ?
#
loop_
_entity_poly.entity_id
_entity_poly.type
_entity_poly.pdbx_seq_one_letter_code
_entity_poly.pdbx_strand_id
1 'polypeptide(L)'
;MKSLITIIFLLLLSTGCKTNNFNKITTDVGRELIITHNGNSLAYKAKLNIEKLSQEKGHSRRNIAINNIRKRSKSFSIIRILELMTKNERANFLRIYNGGNNTISSLLSQEFNHASLRKKAAYLIKDASVIPIKIERIIISDLDNTLRPTNDSSVDSYVYPGAIKLLKALDQKTTGDVHIVTARPFGARNSLNSAGIQYNSVSYGNVCGIAAWLLGFHNPIKERKIENIRRVMDRNTKSKVVLIGDDGQADAAAYLQIMQEYPERVEAALIHNVAGRKLPEDFYANKNAIKYNNFADAAVILHSRGIISKSE
;
A
#
# COMPACT_ATOMS: atom_id res chain seq x y z
N MET A 1 39.31 25.77 20.04
CA MET A 1 38.40 24.88 19.27
C MET A 1 37.95 23.60 20.01
N LYS A 2 38.82 22.97 20.82
CA LYS A 2 38.41 21.76 21.61
C LYS A 2 37.34 22.03 22.68
N SER A 3 37.27 23.22 23.28
CA SER A 3 36.29 23.55 24.32
C SER A 3 34.87 23.75 23.79
N LEU A 4 34.71 24.21 22.55
CA LEU A 4 33.37 24.44 21.94
C LEU A 4 32.68 23.15 21.57
N ILE A 5 33.43 22.12 21.16
CA ILE A 5 32.91 20.80 20.82
C ILE A 5 32.43 20.07 22.10
N THR A 6 33.13 20.24 23.20
CA THR A 6 32.78 19.66 24.50
C THR A 6 31.51 20.28 25.08
N ILE A 7 31.32 21.60 24.91
CA ILE A 7 30.10 22.31 25.36
C ILE A 7 28.87 21.89 24.53
N ILE A 8 29.03 21.69 23.22
CA ILE A 8 27.95 21.20 22.36
C ILE A 8 27.56 19.75 22.74
N PHE A 9 28.54 18.92 23.12
CA PHE A 9 28.26 17.52 23.57
C PHE A 9 27.57 17.47 24.94
N LEU A 10 27.93 18.37 25.87
CA LEU A 10 27.31 18.48 27.20
C LEU A 10 25.90 19.10 27.12
N LEU A 11 25.64 20.04 26.21
CA LEU A 11 24.27 20.57 25.95
C LEU A 11 23.34 19.53 25.32
N LEU A 12 23.86 18.58 24.57
CA LEU A 12 23.09 17.46 24.03
C LEU A 12 22.74 16.40 25.09
N LEU A 13 23.51 16.32 26.17
CA LEU A 13 23.28 15.40 27.31
C LEU A 13 22.33 15.99 28.37
N SER A 14 22.24 17.32 28.48
CA SER A 14 21.42 18.00 29.49
C SER A 14 19.97 18.29 29.06
N THR A 15 19.72 18.34 27.77
CA THR A 15 18.35 18.35 27.26
C THR A 15 17.90 16.91 27.06
N GLY A 16 17.11 16.36 27.97
CA GLY A 16 16.52 15.03 27.90
C GLY A 16 15.62 14.81 26.66
N CYS A 17 16.09 15.27 25.51
CA CYS A 17 15.43 15.28 24.24
C CYS A 17 15.66 13.93 23.53
N LYS A 18 14.74 13.02 23.64
CA LYS A 18 14.32 11.91 22.76
C LYS A 18 15.21 11.50 21.55
N THR A 19 16.54 11.68 21.63
CA THR A 19 17.49 11.07 20.70
C THR A 19 17.50 9.55 20.79
N ASN A 20 17.14 9.01 21.98
CA ASN A 20 16.99 7.57 22.21
C ASN A 20 15.91 6.93 21.34
N ASN A 21 14.84 7.65 20.98
CA ASN A 21 13.80 7.09 20.11
C ASN A 21 14.25 6.95 18.64
N PHE A 22 15.09 7.86 18.14
CA PHE A 22 15.59 7.78 16.76
C PHE A 22 16.61 6.66 16.57
N ASN A 23 17.54 6.50 17.52
CA ASN A 23 18.48 5.38 17.52
C ASN A 23 17.76 4.04 17.78
N LYS A 24 16.71 4.03 18.60
CA LYS A 24 15.87 2.85 18.85
C LYS A 24 15.07 2.49 17.60
N ILE A 25 14.47 3.45 16.90
CA ILE A 25 13.75 3.20 15.65
C ILE A 25 14.70 2.65 14.58
N THR A 26 15.93 3.18 14.44
CA THR A 26 16.92 2.69 13.46
C THR A 26 17.46 1.31 13.81
N THR A 27 17.67 1.01 15.10
CA THR A 27 18.12 -0.33 15.55
C THR A 27 16.99 -1.33 15.52
N ASP A 28 15.77 -0.96 15.89
CA ASP A 28 14.61 -1.84 15.87
C ASP A 28 14.18 -2.13 14.42
N VAL A 29 14.18 -1.14 13.52
CA VAL A 29 13.99 -1.31 12.07
C VAL A 29 15.09 -2.19 11.48
N GLY A 30 16.35 -1.98 11.86
CA GLY A 30 17.46 -2.82 11.40
C GLY A 30 17.33 -4.26 11.89
N ARG A 31 16.90 -4.50 13.13
CA ARG A 31 16.68 -5.83 13.69
C ARG A 31 15.45 -6.50 13.07
N GLU A 32 14.31 -5.81 12.92
CA GLU A 32 13.14 -6.38 12.26
C GLU A 32 13.41 -6.73 10.80
N LEU A 33 14.21 -5.93 10.09
CA LEU A 33 14.62 -6.22 8.71
C LEU A 33 15.54 -7.45 8.62
N ILE A 34 16.35 -7.71 9.63
CA ILE A 34 17.26 -8.87 9.68
C ILE A 34 16.54 -10.16 10.07
N ILE A 35 15.50 -10.10 10.93
CA ILE A 35 14.83 -11.27 11.50
C ILE A 35 13.81 -11.89 10.53
N THR A 36 13.30 -11.15 9.54
CA THR A 36 12.27 -11.66 8.62
C THR A 36 12.85 -12.13 7.30
N HIS A 37 13.20 -13.39 7.24
CA HIS A 37 13.85 -14.07 6.12
C HIS A 37 12.97 -14.36 4.88
N ASN A 38 11.77 -13.79 4.78
CA ASN A 38 10.96 -13.87 3.57
C ASN A 38 11.13 -12.59 2.74
N GLY A 39 11.96 -12.64 1.69
CA GLY A 39 12.42 -11.52 0.88
C GLY A 39 11.33 -10.56 0.36
N ASN A 40 10.12 -11.06 0.17
CA ASN A 40 9.00 -10.23 -0.29
C ASN A 40 8.44 -9.27 0.77
N SER A 41 8.55 -9.61 2.06
CA SER A 41 8.08 -8.75 3.15
C SER A 41 9.03 -7.59 3.44
N LEU A 42 10.31 -7.69 3.07
CA LEU A 42 11.34 -6.70 3.36
C LEU A 42 11.11 -5.39 2.61
N ALA A 43 10.82 -5.46 1.31
CA ALA A 43 10.53 -4.27 0.50
C ALA A 43 9.29 -3.51 1.01
N TYR A 44 8.25 -4.22 1.43
CA TYR A 44 7.05 -3.62 2.00
C TYR A 44 7.30 -3.00 3.38
N LYS A 45 8.04 -3.69 4.25
CA LYS A 45 8.46 -3.13 5.55
C LYS A 45 9.35 -1.90 5.37
N ALA A 46 10.28 -1.94 4.42
CA ALA A 46 11.10 -0.79 4.07
C ALA A 46 10.24 0.41 3.62
N LYS A 47 9.23 0.18 2.77
CA LYS A 47 8.25 1.19 2.37
C LYS A 47 7.56 1.82 3.58
N LEU A 48 6.96 1.00 4.47
CA LEU A 48 6.25 1.49 5.65
C LEU A 48 7.15 2.30 6.57
N ASN A 49 8.37 1.83 6.81
CA ASN A 49 9.33 2.53 7.68
C ASN A 49 9.79 3.86 7.08
N ILE A 50 10.03 3.92 5.77
CA ILE A 50 10.39 5.17 5.10
C ILE A 50 9.19 6.14 5.10
N GLU A 51 7.98 5.66 4.84
CA GLU A 51 6.77 6.48 4.93
C GLU A 51 6.53 7.03 6.34
N LYS A 52 6.73 6.21 7.39
CA LYS A 52 6.67 6.64 8.78
C LYS A 52 7.72 7.72 9.10
N LEU A 53 8.97 7.51 8.68
CA LEU A 53 10.03 8.51 8.83
C LEU A 53 9.69 9.82 8.10
N SER A 54 9.02 9.75 6.93
CA SER A 54 8.61 10.92 6.14
C SER A 54 7.48 11.70 6.79
N GLN A 55 6.62 11.05 7.56
CA GLN A 55 5.50 11.68 8.27
C GLN A 55 5.90 12.37 9.58
N GLU A 56 7.07 12.07 10.14
CA GLU A 56 7.56 12.72 11.36
C GLU A 56 7.87 14.21 11.09
N LYS A 57 6.87 15.06 11.31
CA LYS A 57 7.01 16.53 11.22
C LYS A 57 7.69 17.05 12.47
N GLY A 58 8.78 17.80 12.29
CA GLY A 58 9.42 18.50 13.38
C GLY A 58 8.52 19.60 13.97
N HIS A 59 8.30 19.58 15.26
CA HIS A 59 7.32 20.40 15.97
C HIS A 59 7.85 21.79 16.39
N SER A 60 8.82 22.40 15.72
CA SER A 60 9.19 23.78 16.11
C SER A 60 9.88 24.55 14.99
N ARG A 61 9.29 25.68 14.64
CA ARG A 61 9.93 26.71 13.78
C ARG A 61 11.13 27.38 14.47
N ARG A 62 11.32 27.20 15.79
CA ARG A 62 12.32 27.95 16.60
C ARG A 62 13.71 27.34 16.62
N ASN A 63 13.96 26.17 16.05
CA ASN A 63 15.25 25.51 16.16
C ASN A 63 15.70 24.90 14.83
N ILE A 64 16.19 25.76 13.91
CA ILE A 64 16.68 25.38 12.58
C ILE A 64 17.80 24.33 12.69
N ALA A 65 18.70 24.44 13.68
CA ALA A 65 19.79 23.50 13.88
C ALA A 65 19.29 22.09 14.26
N ILE A 66 18.32 21.99 15.18
CA ILE A 66 17.71 20.72 15.57
C ILE A 66 16.95 20.08 14.40
N ASN A 67 16.24 20.90 13.62
CA ASN A 67 15.55 20.41 12.43
C ASN A 67 16.51 19.88 11.37
N ASN A 68 17.66 20.53 11.18
CA ASN A 68 18.70 20.06 10.24
C ASN A 68 19.35 18.76 10.71
N ILE A 69 19.63 18.62 12.02
CA ILE A 69 20.16 17.38 12.60
C ILE A 69 19.15 16.23 12.44
N ARG A 70 17.88 16.48 12.74
CA ARG A 70 16.79 15.49 12.55
C ARG A 70 16.65 15.05 11.10
N LYS A 71 16.64 16.00 10.16
CA LYS A 71 16.56 15.71 8.72
C LYS A 71 17.78 14.91 8.24
N ARG A 72 18.97 15.19 8.73
CA ARG A 72 20.18 14.44 8.42
C ARG A 72 20.10 13.00 8.96
N SER A 73 19.70 12.84 10.22
CA SER A 73 19.50 11.52 10.85
C SER A 73 18.48 10.68 10.08
N LYS A 74 17.36 11.28 9.67
CA LYS A 74 16.34 10.66 8.85
C LYS A 74 16.89 10.19 7.51
N SER A 75 17.65 11.04 6.81
CA SER A 75 18.29 10.68 5.54
C SER A 75 19.25 9.49 5.69
N PHE A 76 20.04 9.45 6.78
CA PHE A 76 20.90 8.30 7.09
C PHE A 76 20.09 7.02 7.34
N SER A 77 18.98 7.11 8.07
CA SER A 77 18.10 5.96 8.33
C SER A 77 17.51 5.40 7.03
N ILE A 78 17.07 6.27 6.13
CA ILE A 78 16.55 5.85 4.82
C ILE A 78 17.66 5.16 4.00
N ILE A 79 18.87 5.73 3.94
CA ILE A 79 20.01 5.11 3.25
C ILE A 79 20.29 3.74 3.85
N ARG A 80 20.33 3.63 5.18
CA ARG A 80 20.60 2.37 5.86
C ARG A 80 19.57 1.29 5.50
N ILE A 81 18.28 1.67 5.43
CA ILE A 81 17.22 0.76 4.97
C ILE A 81 17.49 0.30 3.53
N LEU A 82 17.84 1.23 2.63
CA LEU A 82 18.16 0.90 1.24
C LEU A 82 19.41 0.00 1.11
N GLU A 83 20.42 0.19 1.94
CA GLU A 83 21.64 -0.63 1.96
C GLU A 83 21.41 -2.04 2.50
N LEU A 84 20.49 -2.22 3.45
CA LEU A 84 20.16 -3.53 4.01
C LEU A 84 19.40 -4.43 3.03
N MET A 85 18.76 -3.85 2.03
CA MET A 85 18.06 -4.62 0.99
C MET A 85 19.04 -5.13 -0.07
N THR A 86 18.83 -6.34 -0.54
CA THR A 86 19.46 -6.85 -1.76
C THR A 86 19.04 -6.00 -2.96
N LYS A 87 19.71 -6.15 -4.08
CA LYS A 87 19.38 -5.43 -5.32
C LYS A 87 17.96 -5.75 -5.80
N ASN A 88 17.54 -7.02 -5.73
CA ASN A 88 16.18 -7.45 -6.10
C ASN A 88 15.12 -6.87 -5.14
N GLU A 89 15.38 -6.87 -3.85
CA GLU A 89 14.48 -6.27 -2.86
C GLU A 89 14.35 -4.76 -3.05
N ARG A 90 15.45 -4.06 -3.36
CA ARG A 90 15.39 -2.64 -3.73
C ARG A 90 14.56 -2.42 -5.00
N ALA A 91 14.70 -3.25 -6.01
CA ALA A 91 13.90 -3.14 -7.24
C ALA A 91 12.40 -3.31 -6.93
N ASN A 92 12.03 -4.30 -6.11
CA ASN A 92 10.66 -4.47 -5.66
C ASN A 92 10.17 -3.28 -4.80
N PHE A 93 11.02 -2.77 -3.89
CA PHE A 93 10.72 -1.56 -3.12
C PHE A 93 10.43 -0.36 -4.04
N LEU A 94 11.25 -0.13 -5.09
CA LEU A 94 11.03 0.96 -6.04
C LEU A 94 9.66 0.86 -6.72
N ARG A 95 9.27 -0.35 -7.11
CA ARG A 95 7.97 -0.59 -7.72
C ARG A 95 6.81 -0.22 -6.81
N ILE A 96 6.80 -0.75 -5.59
CA ILE A 96 5.70 -0.52 -4.64
C ILE A 96 5.69 0.92 -4.09
N TYR A 97 6.86 1.57 -3.99
CA TYR A 97 6.95 2.95 -3.53
C TYR A 97 6.43 3.93 -4.58
N ASN A 98 6.69 3.69 -5.86
CA ASN A 98 6.15 4.49 -6.97
C ASN A 98 4.66 4.21 -7.24
N GLY A 99 4.16 3.08 -6.79
CA GLY A 99 2.74 2.71 -6.95
C GLY A 99 1.77 3.52 -6.08
N GLY A 100 2.25 4.14 -4.98
CA GLY A 100 1.45 4.91 -4.03
C GLY A 100 1.38 6.41 -4.34
N ASN A 101 0.92 7.20 -3.36
CA ASN A 101 0.92 8.67 -3.44
C ASN A 101 2.34 9.26 -3.28
N ASN A 102 3.28 8.49 -2.74
CA ASN A 102 4.68 8.87 -2.63
C ASN A 102 5.45 8.34 -3.83
N THR A 103 6.26 9.16 -4.45
CA THR A 103 7.12 8.77 -5.57
C THR A 103 8.58 8.75 -5.14
N ILE A 104 9.42 8.00 -5.85
CA ILE A 104 10.88 8.02 -5.65
C ILE A 104 11.43 9.43 -5.85
N SER A 105 10.88 10.20 -6.79
CA SER A 105 11.29 11.59 -6.99
C SER A 105 10.99 12.46 -5.77
N SER A 106 9.79 12.32 -5.17
CA SER A 106 9.44 13.04 -3.94
C SER A 106 10.31 12.60 -2.75
N LEU A 107 10.63 11.31 -2.63
CA LEU A 107 11.56 10.80 -1.63
C LEU A 107 12.91 11.49 -1.74
N LEU A 108 13.53 11.49 -2.94
CA LEU A 108 14.85 12.09 -3.17
C LEU A 108 14.87 13.61 -2.97
N SER A 109 13.79 14.31 -3.33
CA SER A 109 13.73 15.77 -3.22
C SER A 109 13.43 16.26 -1.80
N GLN A 110 12.58 15.55 -1.05
CA GLN A 110 12.06 16.02 0.24
C GLN A 110 12.86 15.51 1.44
N GLU A 111 13.39 14.27 1.35
CA GLU A 111 14.00 13.61 2.51
C GLU A 111 15.54 13.75 2.56
N PHE A 112 16.17 14.21 1.48
CA PHE A 112 17.63 14.35 1.40
C PHE A 112 18.07 15.79 1.20
N ASN A 113 18.39 16.47 2.30
CA ASN A 113 18.90 17.85 2.27
C ASN A 113 20.39 17.96 1.90
N HIS A 114 21.17 16.89 2.16
CA HIS A 114 22.61 16.87 1.84
C HIS A 114 22.84 16.25 0.47
N ALA A 115 23.56 16.96 -0.39
CA ALA A 115 23.84 16.52 -1.76
C ALA A 115 24.53 15.14 -1.80
N SER A 116 25.49 14.88 -0.88
CA SER A 116 26.20 13.60 -0.80
C SER A 116 25.25 12.43 -0.45
N LEU A 117 24.34 12.62 0.50
CA LEU A 117 23.36 11.60 0.90
C LEU A 117 22.33 11.36 -0.22
N ARG A 118 21.88 12.44 -0.86
CA ARG A 118 21.00 12.35 -2.04
C ARG A 118 21.67 11.57 -3.17
N LYS A 119 22.96 11.87 -3.47
CA LYS A 119 23.72 11.16 -4.50
C LYS A 119 23.85 9.67 -4.18
N LYS A 120 24.12 9.32 -2.92
CA LYS A 120 24.22 7.93 -2.46
C LYS A 120 22.87 7.20 -2.60
N ALA A 121 21.77 7.81 -2.15
CA ALA A 121 20.43 7.25 -2.31
C ALA A 121 20.05 7.06 -3.79
N ALA A 122 20.32 8.08 -4.62
CA ALA A 122 20.08 8.02 -6.07
C ALA A 122 20.89 6.90 -6.75
N TYR A 123 22.13 6.65 -6.32
CA TYR A 123 22.95 5.55 -6.81
C TYR A 123 22.32 4.19 -6.49
N LEU A 124 21.94 3.95 -5.23
CA LEU A 124 21.29 2.69 -4.81
C LEU A 124 19.98 2.44 -5.56
N ILE A 125 19.22 3.51 -5.82
CA ILE A 125 17.97 3.48 -6.57
C ILE A 125 18.24 3.15 -8.04
N LYS A 126 19.17 3.87 -8.69
CA LYS A 126 19.54 3.66 -10.09
C LYS A 126 20.05 2.24 -10.33
N ASP A 127 20.91 1.74 -9.44
CA ASP A 127 21.44 0.38 -9.51
C ASP A 127 20.35 -0.70 -9.49
N ALA A 128 19.30 -0.48 -8.69
CA ALA A 128 18.16 -1.39 -8.60
C ALA A 128 17.14 -1.21 -9.74
N SER A 129 17.02 -0.01 -10.33
CA SER A 129 16.00 0.29 -11.35
C SER A 129 16.20 -0.47 -12.68
N VAL A 130 17.37 -1.04 -12.91
CA VAL A 130 17.68 -1.84 -14.11
C VAL A 130 17.20 -3.30 -14.01
N ILE A 131 16.73 -3.73 -12.83
CA ILE A 131 16.21 -5.08 -12.64
C ILE A 131 14.76 -5.15 -13.09
N PRO A 132 14.43 -5.98 -14.09
CA PRO A 132 13.06 -6.20 -14.50
C PRO A 132 12.32 -7.02 -13.43
N ILE A 133 11.18 -6.50 -12.93
CA ILE A 133 10.27 -7.25 -12.08
C ILE A 133 9.08 -7.67 -12.92
N LYS A 134 8.88 -8.98 -13.04
CA LYS A 134 7.70 -9.53 -13.69
C LYS A 134 6.57 -9.64 -12.66
N ILE A 135 5.52 -8.85 -12.85
CA ILE A 135 4.29 -8.92 -12.07
C ILE A 135 3.31 -9.78 -12.87
N GLU A 136 3.04 -10.99 -12.39
CA GLU A 136 2.13 -11.90 -13.05
C GLU A 136 0.67 -11.55 -12.79
N ARG A 137 0.36 -11.13 -11.56
CA ARG A 137 -1.00 -10.79 -11.12
C ARG A 137 -0.99 -9.54 -10.23
N ILE A 138 -2.00 -8.71 -10.39
CA ILE A 138 -2.35 -7.64 -9.45
C ILE A 138 -3.73 -7.90 -8.86
N ILE A 139 -3.91 -7.48 -7.62
CA ILE A 139 -5.17 -7.55 -6.91
C ILE A 139 -5.70 -6.12 -6.77
N ILE A 140 -6.90 -5.84 -7.24
CA ILE A 140 -7.57 -4.55 -7.08
C ILE A 140 -8.76 -4.77 -6.18
N SER A 141 -8.73 -4.23 -4.96
CA SER A 141 -9.76 -4.43 -3.97
C SER A 141 -10.42 -3.11 -3.55
N ASP A 142 -11.72 -3.12 -3.37
CA ASP A 142 -12.36 -2.12 -2.52
C ASP A 142 -12.02 -2.38 -1.04
N LEU A 143 -12.37 -1.46 -0.16
CA LEU A 143 -12.08 -1.51 1.26
C LEU A 143 -13.33 -1.78 2.09
N ASP A 144 -14.31 -0.87 1.99
CA ASP A 144 -15.50 -0.85 2.84
C ASP A 144 -16.52 -1.90 2.41
N ASN A 145 -17.07 -2.65 3.38
CA ASN A 145 -17.92 -3.81 3.17
C ASN A 145 -17.28 -4.95 2.35
N THR A 146 -16.12 -4.70 1.78
CA THR A 146 -15.30 -5.68 1.06
C THR A 146 -14.32 -6.36 1.97
N LEU A 147 -13.33 -5.65 2.49
CA LEU A 147 -12.30 -6.19 3.40
C LEU A 147 -12.67 -5.95 4.87
N ARG A 148 -13.45 -4.92 5.13
CA ARG A 148 -13.91 -4.53 6.47
C ARG A 148 -15.34 -3.97 6.42
N PRO A 149 -16.16 -4.12 7.48
CA PRO A 149 -17.46 -3.49 7.57
C PRO A 149 -17.34 -1.96 7.70
N THR A 150 -18.26 -1.22 7.07
CA THR A 150 -18.30 0.25 7.12
C THR A 150 -18.80 0.79 8.45
N ASN A 151 -19.73 0.07 9.10
CA ASN A 151 -20.49 0.57 10.26
C ASN A 151 -19.83 0.27 11.61
N ASP A 152 -18.68 -0.40 11.62
CA ASP A 152 -17.96 -0.67 12.86
C ASP A 152 -16.90 0.40 13.10
N SER A 153 -17.36 1.57 13.59
CA SER A 153 -16.49 2.66 14.00
C SER A 153 -15.73 2.39 15.30
N SER A 154 -16.11 1.33 16.01
CA SER A 154 -15.54 1.01 17.33
C SER A 154 -14.16 0.39 17.27
N VAL A 155 -13.76 -0.22 16.14
CA VAL A 155 -12.44 -0.83 15.97
C VAL A 155 -11.90 -0.62 14.56
N ASP A 156 -11.04 0.38 14.39
CA ASP A 156 -10.36 0.68 13.12
C ASP A 156 -9.56 -0.50 12.53
N SER A 157 -9.31 -1.54 13.33
CA SER A 157 -8.52 -2.74 12.97
C SER A 157 -9.36 -3.95 12.54
N TYR A 158 -10.70 -3.91 12.66
CA TYR A 158 -11.52 -5.06 12.29
C TYR A 158 -11.53 -5.33 10.79
N VAL A 159 -11.30 -6.57 10.42
CA VAL A 159 -11.30 -7.08 9.05
C VAL A 159 -12.15 -8.34 9.00
N TYR A 160 -12.88 -8.56 7.91
CA TYR A 160 -13.62 -9.80 7.75
C TYR A 160 -12.71 -11.02 7.88
N PRO A 161 -13.14 -12.08 8.60
CA PRO A 161 -12.34 -13.30 8.77
C PRO A 161 -11.90 -13.88 7.41
N GLY A 162 -10.61 -14.17 7.28
CA GLY A 162 -10.04 -14.71 6.05
C GLY A 162 -9.61 -13.70 5.00
N ALA A 163 -10.04 -12.43 5.06
CA ALA A 163 -9.70 -11.43 4.04
C ALA A 163 -8.18 -11.25 3.87
N ILE A 164 -7.44 -11.08 4.97
CA ILE A 164 -5.97 -10.94 4.91
C ILE A 164 -5.31 -12.21 4.37
N LYS A 165 -5.82 -13.38 4.74
CA LYS A 165 -5.28 -14.66 4.25
C LYS A 165 -5.49 -14.79 2.74
N LEU A 166 -6.69 -14.45 2.24
CA LEU A 166 -6.97 -14.49 0.81
C LEU A 166 -6.10 -13.48 0.04
N LEU A 167 -5.95 -12.25 0.53
CA LEU A 167 -5.05 -11.27 -0.11
C LEU A 167 -3.61 -11.79 -0.18
N LYS A 168 -3.10 -12.42 0.89
CA LYS A 168 -1.77 -13.03 0.91
C LYS A 168 -1.65 -14.19 -0.08
N ALA A 169 -2.68 -15.04 -0.15
CA ALA A 169 -2.73 -16.16 -1.08
C ALA A 169 -2.70 -15.70 -2.55
N LEU A 170 -3.35 -14.61 -2.86
CA LEU A 170 -3.34 -14.00 -4.19
C LEU A 170 -2.02 -13.28 -4.52
N ASP A 171 -1.35 -12.74 -3.50
CA ASP A 171 -0.11 -11.93 -3.61
C ASP A 171 1.18 -12.77 -3.41
N GLN A 172 1.17 -14.04 -3.84
CA GLN A 172 2.18 -15.06 -3.50
C GLN A 172 3.58 -14.82 -4.03
N LYS A 173 3.68 -14.29 -5.24
CA LYS A 173 4.97 -14.29 -5.96
C LYS A 173 5.76 -12.99 -5.82
N THR A 174 5.06 -11.88 -5.67
CA THR A 174 5.65 -10.54 -5.50
C THR A 174 4.82 -9.76 -4.50
N THR A 175 5.32 -9.59 -3.28
CA THR A 175 4.62 -8.82 -2.23
C THR A 175 4.34 -7.40 -2.69
N GLY A 176 3.12 -6.94 -2.47
CA GLY A 176 2.74 -5.55 -2.74
C GLY A 176 2.03 -5.37 -4.07
N ASP A 177 1.36 -6.38 -4.58
CA ASP A 177 0.52 -6.28 -5.77
C ASP A 177 -0.95 -5.97 -5.48
N VAL A 178 -1.28 -5.69 -4.21
CA VAL A 178 -2.61 -5.28 -3.77
C VAL A 178 -2.79 -3.78 -3.92
N HIS A 179 -3.76 -3.38 -4.73
CA HIS A 179 -4.15 -1.99 -4.97
C HIS A 179 -5.55 -1.75 -4.42
N ILE A 180 -5.70 -0.75 -3.56
CA ILE A 180 -7.01 -0.40 -3.01
C ILE A 180 -7.64 0.70 -3.85
N VAL A 181 -8.88 0.47 -4.28
CA VAL A 181 -9.70 1.44 -5.01
C VAL A 181 -10.99 1.65 -4.23
N THR A 182 -11.08 2.72 -3.47
CA THR A 182 -12.17 2.99 -2.55
C THR A 182 -12.97 4.23 -2.93
N ALA A 183 -14.27 4.24 -2.60
CA ALA A 183 -15.12 5.42 -2.72
C ALA A 183 -14.79 6.50 -1.68
N ARG A 184 -14.08 6.16 -0.59
CA ARG A 184 -13.67 7.16 0.43
C ARG A 184 -12.85 8.29 -0.20
N PRO A 185 -13.05 9.54 0.23
CA PRO A 185 -12.22 10.67 -0.22
C PRO A 185 -10.87 10.74 0.51
N PHE A 186 -10.75 10.11 1.71
CA PHE A 186 -9.56 10.10 2.56
C PHE A 186 -9.62 8.99 3.63
N GLY A 187 -8.54 8.80 4.40
CA GLY A 187 -8.51 7.98 5.61
C GLY A 187 -8.29 6.48 5.42
N ALA A 188 -8.41 5.93 4.20
CA ALA A 188 -8.29 4.49 3.96
C ALA A 188 -6.93 3.92 4.40
N ARG A 189 -5.82 4.68 4.27
CA ARG A 189 -4.49 4.22 4.67
C ARG A 189 -4.38 3.93 6.17
N ASN A 190 -4.99 4.77 7.01
CA ASN A 190 -4.98 4.54 8.45
C ASN A 190 -5.70 3.23 8.78
N SER A 191 -6.88 3.02 8.21
CA SER A 191 -7.64 1.76 8.38
C SER A 191 -6.87 0.53 7.90
N LEU A 192 -6.20 0.61 6.74
CA LEU A 192 -5.40 -0.48 6.19
C LEU A 192 -4.20 -0.81 7.09
N ASN A 193 -3.48 0.21 7.55
CA ASN A 193 -2.31 0.06 8.41
C ASN A 193 -2.70 -0.51 9.78
N SER A 194 -3.79 -0.02 10.39
CA SER A 194 -4.31 -0.53 11.67
C SER A 194 -4.77 -1.98 11.55
N ALA A 195 -5.33 -2.35 10.41
CA ALA A 195 -5.76 -3.72 10.12
C ALA A 195 -4.61 -4.68 9.71
N GLY A 196 -3.40 -4.18 9.52
CA GLY A 196 -2.25 -4.98 9.07
C GLY A 196 -2.37 -5.46 7.62
N ILE A 197 -3.21 -4.80 6.81
CA ILE A 197 -3.37 -5.12 5.39
C ILE A 197 -2.19 -4.54 4.60
N GLN A 198 -1.47 -5.41 3.89
CA GLN A 198 -0.40 -5.01 2.99
C GLN A 198 -0.99 -4.54 1.65
N TYR A 199 -0.53 -3.40 1.15
CA TYR A 199 -1.01 -2.84 -0.11
C TYR A 199 0.08 -2.04 -0.84
N ASN A 200 -0.02 -1.97 -2.14
CA ASN A 200 0.86 -1.15 -3.00
C ASN A 200 0.38 0.30 -3.02
N SER A 201 -0.87 0.53 -3.43
CA SER A 201 -1.42 1.87 -3.61
C SER A 201 -2.86 1.97 -3.12
N VAL A 202 -3.28 3.20 -2.84
CA VAL A 202 -4.68 3.54 -2.55
C VAL A 202 -5.12 4.61 -3.54
N SER A 203 -6.17 4.32 -4.29
CA SER A 203 -6.88 5.26 -5.13
C SER A 203 -8.18 5.68 -4.44
N TYR A 204 -8.30 6.94 -4.18
CA TYR A 204 -9.44 7.51 -3.47
C TYR A 204 -10.56 7.94 -4.41
N GLY A 205 -11.79 7.88 -3.92
CA GLY A 205 -12.93 8.58 -4.49
C GLY A 205 -12.79 10.10 -4.34
N ASN A 206 -13.88 10.82 -4.59
CA ASN A 206 -13.95 12.25 -4.38
C ASN A 206 -15.17 12.64 -3.54
N VAL A 207 -15.11 13.82 -2.91
CA VAL A 207 -16.20 14.34 -2.06
C VAL A 207 -17.48 14.56 -2.88
N CYS A 208 -17.35 15.02 -4.14
CA CYS A 208 -18.50 15.23 -5.03
C CYS A 208 -19.23 13.92 -5.36
N GLY A 209 -18.52 12.82 -5.52
CA GLY A 209 -19.10 11.50 -5.75
C GLY A 209 -19.93 11.02 -4.55
N ILE A 210 -19.45 11.28 -3.31
CA ILE A 210 -20.20 10.94 -2.10
C ILE A 210 -21.46 11.81 -1.99
N ALA A 211 -21.36 13.11 -2.24
CA ALA A 211 -22.52 14.02 -2.22
C ALA A 211 -23.56 13.58 -3.27
N ALA A 212 -23.14 13.24 -4.47
CA ALA A 212 -24.01 12.72 -5.51
C ALA A 212 -24.69 11.39 -5.09
N TRP A 213 -23.95 10.50 -4.44
CA TRP A 213 -24.49 9.22 -3.93
C TRP A 213 -25.56 9.45 -2.85
N LEU A 214 -25.34 10.37 -1.91
CA LEU A 214 -26.34 10.76 -0.90
C LEU A 214 -27.62 11.32 -1.53
N LEU A 215 -27.52 11.90 -2.73
CA LEU A 215 -28.66 12.38 -3.52
C LEU A 215 -29.25 11.31 -4.46
N GLY A 216 -28.81 10.04 -4.35
CA GLY A 216 -29.29 8.94 -5.16
C GLY A 216 -28.62 8.77 -6.54
N PHE A 217 -27.60 9.56 -6.85
CA PHE A 217 -26.87 9.44 -8.13
C PHE A 217 -25.67 8.51 -7.96
N HIS A 218 -25.79 7.24 -8.41
CA HIS A 218 -24.75 6.21 -8.25
C HIS A 218 -23.66 6.24 -9.35
N ASN A 219 -23.96 6.78 -10.52
CA ASN A 219 -23.03 6.81 -11.67
C ASN A 219 -21.67 7.47 -11.37
N PRO A 220 -21.56 8.60 -10.66
CA PRO A 220 -20.27 9.25 -10.42
C PRO A 220 -19.28 8.37 -9.62
N ILE A 221 -19.77 7.55 -8.69
CA ILE A 221 -18.92 6.61 -7.93
C ILE A 221 -18.42 5.50 -8.85
N LYS A 222 -19.32 4.91 -9.65
CA LYS A 222 -18.99 3.86 -10.62
C LYS A 222 -17.90 4.36 -11.60
N GLU A 223 -18.12 5.49 -12.25
CA GLU A 223 -17.18 6.04 -13.24
C GLU A 223 -15.80 6.32 -12.62
N ARG A 224 -15.78 6.91 -11.41
CA ARG A 224 -14.53 7.18 -10.71
C ARG A 224 -13.80 5.88 -10.33
N LYS A 225 -14.54 4.85 -9.93
CA LYS A 225 -13.98 3.52 -9.62
C LYS A 225 -13.37 2.88 -10.86
N ILE A 226 -14.07 2.90 -11.99
CA ILE A 226 -13.58 2.43 -13.29
C ILE A 226 -12.30 3.16 -13.71
N GLU A 227 -12.30 4.49 -13.63
CA GLU A 227 -11.11 5.30 -13.95
C GLU A 227 -9.90 4.92 -13.09
N ASN A 228 -10.10 4.75 -11.79
CA ASN A 228 -9.04 4.35 -10.87
C ASN A 228 -8.52 2.93 -11.16
N ILE A 229 -9.42 1.98 -11.49
CA ILE A 229 -9.04 0.62 -11.87
C ILE A 229 -8.21 0.64 -13.17
N ARG A 230 -8.67 1.35 -14.20
CA ARG A 230 -7.92 1.51 -15.46
C ARG A 230 -6.52 2.06 -15.21
N ARG A 231 -6.36 3.10 -14.39
CA ARG A 231 -5.05 3.66 -14.05
C ARG A 231 -4.10 2.64 -13.39
N VAL A 232 -4.63 1.76 -12.55
CA VAL A 232 -3.83 0.68 -11.95
C VAL A 232 -3.45 -0.34 -13.02
N MET A 233 -4.38 -0.73 -13.87
CA MET A 233 -4.16 -1.69 -14.95
C MET A 233 -3.18 -1.16 -16.01
N ASP A 234 -3.23 0.12 -16.34
CA ASP A 234 -2.33 0.75 -17.33
C ASP A 234 -0.87 0.79 -16.85
N ARG A 235 -0.66 0.87 -15.54
CA ARG A 235 0.69 0.78 -14.94
C ARG A 235 1.22 -0.66 -14.91
N ASN A 236 0.36 -1.65 -15.08
CA ASN A 236 0.66 -3.07 -14.98
C ASN A 236 0.14 -3.83 -16.21
N THR A 237 0.48 -3.36 -17.40
CA THR A 237 -0.12 -3.77 -18.69
C THR A 237 -0.06 -5.27 -18.98
N LYS A 238 0.94 -5.98 -18.44
CA LYS A 238 1.16 -7.42 -18.69
C LYS A 238 0.59 -8.32 -17.58
N SER A 239 0.08 -7.74 -16.50
CA SER A 239 -0.43 -8.51 -15.36
C SER A 239 -1.85 -8.97 -15.58
N LYS A 240 -2.16 -10.17 -15.11
CA LYS A 240 -3.54 -10.61 -14.86
C LYS A 240 -4.12 -9.83 -13.66
N VAL A 241 -5.43 -9.80 -13.54
CA VAL A 241 -6.13 -8.98 -12.54
C VAL A 241 -7.16 -9.81 -11.80
N VAL A 242 -7.16 -9.72 -10.48
CA VAL A 242 -8.25 -10.16 -9.62
C VAL A 242 -8.90 -8.92 -9.00
N LEU A 243 -10.21 -8.78 -9.19
CA LEU A 243 -11.04 -7.70 -8.65
C LEU A 243 -11.78 -8.22 -7.42
N ILE A 244 -11.82 -7.46 -6.32
CA ILE A 244 -12.52 -7.82 -5.08
C ILE A 244 -13.35 -6.62 -4.62
N GLY A 245 -14.66 -6.78 -4.51
CA GLY A 245 -15.61 -5.74 -4.12
C GLY A 245 -16.80 -6.31 -3.35
N ASP A 246 -17.80 -5.47 -3.11
CA ASP A 246 -19.03 -5.83 -2.42
C ASP A 246 -20.28 -5.59 -3.27
N ASP A 247 -21.43 -6.13 -2.80
CA ASP A 247 -22.72 -5.96 -3.46
C ASP A 247 -23.49 -4.70 -2.99
N GLY A 248 -22.91 -3.92 -2.10
CA GLY A 248 -23.57 -2.72 -1.51
C GLY A 248 -23.46 -1.45 -2.34
N GLN A 249 -22.47 -1.36 -3.22
CA GLN A 249 -22.14 -0.14 -3.97
C GLN A 249 -22.03 -0.42 -5.49
N ALA A 250 -21.13 0.32 -6.15
CA ALA A 250 -21.00 0.30 -7.61
C ALA A 250 -20.04 -0.79 -8.13
N ASP A 251 -19.52 -1.69 -7.28
CA ASP A 251 -18.45 -2.63 -7.63
C ASP A 251 -18.85 -3.60 -8.72
N ALA A 252 -19.99 -4.27 -8.56
CA ALA A 252 -20.44 -5.24 -9.54
C ALA A 252 -20.59 -4.63 -10.94
N ALA A 253 -21.18 -3.43 -11.04
CA ALA A 253 -21.35 -2.72 -12.31
C ALA A 253 -20.02 -2.22 -12.88
N ALA A 254 -19.09 -1.74 -12.04
CA ALA A 254 -17.77 -1.32 -12.47
C ALA A 254 -16.93 -2.53 -12.94
N TYR A 255 -16.98 -3.64 -12.21
CA TYR A 255 -16.21 -4.83 -12.55
C TYR A 255 -16.74 -5.52 -13.81
N LEU A 256 -18.07 -5.53 -14.02
CA LEU A 256 -18.66 -6.00 -15.26
C LEU A 256 -18.10 -5.23 -16.45
N GLN A 257 -18.07 -3.92 -16.38
CA GLN A 257 -17.50 -3.09 -17.43
C GLN A 257 -15.99 -3.35 -17.65
N ILE A 258 -15.22 -3.48 -16.60
CA ILE A 258 -13.77 -3.82 -16.68
C ILE A 258 -13.57 -5.22 -17.29
N MET A 259 -14.40 -6.22 -16.94
CA MET A 259 -14.33 -7.55 -17.56
C MET A 259 -14.66 -7.52 -19.07
N GLN A 260 -15.60 -6.67 -19.49
CA GLN A 260 -15.94 -6.47 -20.90
C GLN A 260 -14.80 -5.78 -21.68
N GLU A 261 -14.14 -4.80 -21.07
CA GLU A 261 -13.03 -4.06 -21.68
C GLU A 261 -11.72 -4.86 -21.74
N TYR A 262 -11.51 -5.72 -20.74
CA TYR A 262 -10.25 -6.47 -20.56
C TYR A 262 -10.48 -7.97 -20.31
N PRO A 263 -11.21 -8.69 -21.20
CA PRO A 263 -11.65 -10.07 -20.96
C PRO A 263 -10.49 -11.04 -20.75
N GLU A 264 -9.35 -10.81 -21.43
CA GLU A 264 -8.17 -11.67 -21.32
C GLU A 264 -7.32 -11.38 -20.09
N ARG A 265 -7.56 -10.26 -19.40
CA ARG A 265 -6.75 -9.84 -18.26
C ARG A 265 -7.41 -10.14 -16.92
N VAL A 266 -8.73 -10.05 -16.82
CA VAL A 266 -9.44 -10.29 -15.56
C VAL A 266 -9.62 -11.79 -15.36
N GLU A 267 -8.87 -12.36 -14.38
CA GLU A 267 -8.97 -13.79 -14.04
C GLU A 267 -10.17 -14.09 -13.14
N ALA A 268 -10.52 -13.15 -12.25
CA ALA A 268 -11.68 -13.24 -11.39
C ALA A 268 -12.17 -11.86 -10.96
N ALA A 269 -13.49 -11.72 -10.82
CA ALA A 269 -14.16 -10.60 -10.20
C ALA A 269 -15.04 -11.12 -9.07
N LEU A 270 -14.60 -10.89 -7.82
CA LEU A 270 -15.23 -11.39 -6.61
C LEU A 270 -16.11 -10.30 -6.00
N ILE A 271 -17.37 -10.63 -5.73
CA ILE A 271 -18.32 -9.75 -5.05
C ILE A 271 -18.76 -10.38 -3.73
N HIS A 272 -18.38 -9.73 -2.63
CA HIS A 272 -18.77 -10.09 -1.27
C HIS A 272 -20.25 -9.78 -1.07
N ASN A 273 -21.03 -10.80 -0.71
CA ASN A 273 -22.47 -10.70 -0.47
C ASN A 273 -22.74 -10.20 0.96
N VAL A 274 -22.69 -8.91 1.18
CA VAL A 274 -22.92 -8.29 2.50
C VAL A 274 -24.26 -7.59 2.61
N ALA A 275 -24.76 -7.02 1.50
CA ALA A 275 -26.04 -6.30 1.47
C ALA A 275 -27.21 -7.16 0.93
N GLY A 276 -26.92 -8.36 0.44
CA GLY A 276 -27.92 -9.27 -0.14
C GLY A 276 -28.52 -8.76 -1.45
N ARG A 277 -27.84 -7.83 -2.14
CA ARG A 277 -28.38 -7.24 -3.39
C ARG A 277 -28.25 -8.20 -4.55
N LYS A 278 -29.27 -8.16 -5.43
CA LYS A 278 -29.21 -8.84 -6.72
C LYS A 278 -28.19 -8.12 -7.61
N LEU A 279 -27.25 -8.86 -8.15
CA LEU A 279 -26.28 -8.34 -9.12
C LEU A 279 -26.89 -8.30 -10.52
N PRO A 280 -26.31 -7.52 -11.46
CA PRO A 280 -26.72 -7.57 -12.87
C PRO A 280 -26.68 -8.99 -13.43
N GLU A 281 -27.64 -9.34 -14.29
CA GLU A 281 -27.71 -10.68 -14.88
C GLU A 281 -26.46 -11.01 -15.71
N ASP A 282 -25.94 -10.04 -16.46
CA ASP A 282 -24.70 -10.17 -17.22
C ASP A 282 -23.47 -10.45 -16.33
N PHE A 283 -23.51 -10.04 -15.06
CA PHE A 283 -22.44 -10.38 -14.10
C PHE A 283 -22.42 -11.91 -13.87
N TYR A 284 -23.58 -12.53 -13.63
CA TYR A 284 -23.65 -13.97 -13.43
C TYR A 284 -23.34 -14.79 -14.70
N ALA A 285 -23.60 -14.24 -15.85
CA ALA A 285 -23.26 -14.88 -17.13
C ALA A 285 -21.76 -14.90 -17.44
N ASN A 286 -20.96 -14.05 -16.75
CA ASN A 286 -19.51 -14.00 -16.97
C ASN A 286 -18.81 -15.11 -16.16
N LYS A 287 -18.06 -15.99 -16.86
CA LYS A 287 -17.35 -17.11 -16.23
C LYS A 287 -16.34 -16.71 -15.15
N ASN A 288 -15.82 -15.48 -15.20
CA ASN A 288 -14.84 -14.96 -14.24
C ASN A 288 -15.50 -14.24 -13.06
N ALA A 289 -16.82 -14.05 -13.08
CA ALA A 289 -17.58 -13.46 -11.99
C ALA A 289 -17.85 -14.48 -10.87
N ILE A 290 -17.71 -14.05 -9.62
CA ILE A 290 -17.90 -14.87 -8.43
C ILE A 290 -18.61 -14.03 -7.39
N LYS A 291 -19.81 -14.47 -6.95
CA LYS A 291 -20.44 -13.96 -5.73
C LYS A 291 -20.14 -14.91 -4.59
N TYR A 292 -19.69 -14.41 -3.45
CA TYR A 292 -19.32 -15.22 -2.30
C TYR A 292 -19.87 -14.63 -0.99
N ASN A 293 -20.08 -15.48 0.02
CA ASN A 293 -20.62 -15.06 1.31
C ASN A 293 -19.54 -14.87 2.38
N ASN A 294 -18.41 -15.55 2.26
CA ASN A 294 -17.27 -15.42 3.15
C ASN A 294 -15.97 -15.72 2.39
N PHE A 295 -14.85 -15.29 2.93
CA PHE A 295 -13.54 -15.43 2.29
C PHE A 295 -13.05 -16.87 2.16
N ALA A 296 -13.55 -17.81 2.98
CA ALA A 296 -13.22 -19.23 2.83
C ALA A 296 -13.88 -19.80 1.56
N ASP A 297 -15.14 -19.46 1.29
CA ASP A 297 -15.84 -19.85 0.04
C ASP A 297 -15.11 -19.29 -1.18
N ALA A 298 -14.72 -18.01 -1.13
CA ALA A 298 -13.93 -17.38 -2.19
C ALA A 298 -12.60 -18.12 -2.44
N ALA A 299 -11.89 -18.50 -1.38
CA ALA A 299 -10.64 -19.25 -1.47
C ALA A 299 -10.83 -20.63 -2.12
N VAL A 300 -11.88 -21.36 -1.74
CA VAL A 300 -12.21 -22.68 -2.35
C VAL A 300 -12.48 -22.52 -3.85
N ILE A 301 -13.25 -21.52 -4.26
CA ILE A 301 -13.56 -21.28 -5.68
C ILE A 301 -12.28 -20.89 -6.43
N LEU A 302 -11.45 -19.99 -5.89
CA LEU A 302 -10.21 -19.58 -6.53
C LEU A 302 -9.19 -20.72 -6.64
N HIS A 303 -9.13 -21.58 -5.62
CA HIS A 303 -8.31 -22.80 -5.66
C HIS A 303 -8.78 -23.76 -6.75
N SER A 304 -10.09 -24.04 -6.85
CA SER A 304 -10.64 -24.92 -7.89
C SER A 304 -10.39 -24.41 -9.31
N ARG A 305 -10.23 -23.10 -9.47
CA ARG A 305 -9.85 -22.45 -10.74
C ARG A 305 -8.33 -22.36 -10.97
N GLY A 306 -7.51 -22.87 -10.05
CA GLY A 306 -6.04 -22.81 -10.14
C GLY A 306 -5.45 -21.39 -9.97
N ILE A 307 -6.23 -20.45 -9.42
CA ILE A 307 -5.81 -19.05 -9.20
C ILE A 307 -4.94 -18.94 -7.94
N ILE A 308 -5.22 -19.73 -6.91
CA ILE A 308 -4.39 -19.85 -5.70
C ILE A 308 -4.01 -21.32 -5.46
N SER A 309 -2.91 -21.55 -4.73
CA SER A 309 -2.44 -22.90 -4.41
C SER A 309 -3.14 -23.47 -3.15
N LYS A 310 -3.07 -24.81 -2.98
CA LYS A 310 -3.70 -25.53 -1.86
C LYS A 310 -2.99 -25.30 -0.51
N SER A 311 -1.77 -24.80 -0.52
CA SER A 311 -0.93 -24.65 0.69
C SER A 311 -1.21 -23.40 1.52
N GLU A 312 -2.24 -22.67 1.19
CA GLU A 312 -2.56 -21.35 1.76
C GLU A 312 -4.02 -21.20 2.18
#